data_cebd658ba3170faa2cc2cae09a6ff817
#
_entry.id   cebd658ba3170faa2cc2cae09a6ff817
#
_cell.length_a   1.000
_cell.length_b   1.000
_cell.length_c   1.000
_cell.angle_alpha   90.00
_cell.angle_beta   90.00
_cell.angle_gamma   90.00
#
_symmetry.space_group_name_H-M   'P 1'
#
loop_
_entity.id
_entity.type
_entity.pdbx_description
1 polymer ?
#
loop_
_entity_poly.entity_id
_entity_poly.type
_entity_poly.pdbx_seq_one_letter_code
_entity_poly.pdbx_strand_id
1 'polypeptide(L)'
;MRRKRKYFQTLPGDPPPLSCEIRHRLLFSEADPLVIGWHGRFPQFFEMCHTELMRSIGLTYEIYRRNDIGAPIVQLHTDFYAPLDLDELFTVRAELVWSGGARLNVNYEVTKENGQLAATGYTVQMFFDVYSHTPYVTAPPFVQEIWDKWRNGELKI
;
A
#
# COMPACT_ATOMS: atom_id res chain seq x y z
N MET A 1 11.36 -7.51 -22.44
CA MET A 1 10.19 -7.28 -21.56
C MET A 1 10.63 -7.43 -20.11
N ARG A 2 10.57 -6.37 -19.30
CA ARG A 2 10.98 -6.42 -17.89
C ARG A 2 9.95 -7.26 -17.12
N ARG A 3 10.40 -8.26 -16.38
CA ARG A 3 9.52 -9.20 -15.67
C ARG A 3 8.88 -8.46 -14.48
N LYS A 4 7.54 -8.56 -14.33
CA LYS A 4 6.79 -8.05 -13.17
C LYS A 4 7.42 -8.54 -11.87
N ARG A 5 7.81 -7.62 -10.98
CA ARG A 5 8.48 -7.94 -9.72
C ARG A 5 7.49 -7.81 -8.57
N LYS A 6 7.25 -8.91 -7.86
CA LYS A 6 6.66 -8.85 -6.51
C LYS A 6 7.80 -8.72 -5.51
N TYR A 7 7.75 -7.69 -4.69
CA TYR A 7 8.78 -7.40 -3.68
C TYR A 7 8.57 -8.21 -2.41
N PHE A 8 7.31 -8.35 -1.98
CA PHE A 8 6.92 -9.22 -0.88
C PHE A 8 6.17 -10.43 -1.43
N GLN A 9 6.42 -11.58 -0.86
CA GLN A 9 5.82 -12.85 -1.27
C GLN A 9 5.12 -13.50 -0.08
N THR A 10 3.99 -14.13 -0.33
CA THR A 10 3.32 -15.00 0.62
C THR A 10 4.14 -16.28 0.77
N LEU A 11 4.45 -16.66 2.00
CA LEU A 11 5.15 -17.89 2.32
C LEU A 11 4.14 -19.02 2.57
N PRO A 12 4.56 -20.30 2.47
CA PRO A 12 3.71 -21.44 2.85
C PRO A 12 3.23 -21.30 4.30
N GLY A 13 1.91 -21.40 4.50
CA GLY A 13 1.28 -21.26 5.82
C GLY A 13 0.83 -19.85 6.18
N ASP A 14 1.24 -18.83 5.42
CA ASP A 14 0.73 -17.46 5.61
C ASP A 14 -0.73 -17.35 5.14
N PRO A 15 -1.52 -16.47 5.74
CA PRO A 15 -2.83 -16.11 5.19
C PRO A 15 -2.67 -15.46 3.81
N PRO A 16 -3.69 -15.57 2.93
CA PRO A 16 -3.63 -14.92 1.62
C PRO A 16 -3.54 -13.40 1.77
N PRO A 17 -2.85 -12.70 0.84
CA PRO A 17 -2.76 -11.26 0.87
C PRO A 17 -4.13 -10.59 0.83
N LEU A 18 -4.24 -9.46 1.50
CA LEU A 18 -5.42 -8.58 1.43
C LEU A 18 -5.19 -7.53 0.36
N SER A 19 -6.15 -7.32 -0.53
CA SER A 19 -5.96 -6.40 -1.65
C SER A 19 -7.16 -5.50 -1.89
N CYS A 20 -6.88 -4.33 -2.44
CA CYS A 20 -7.85 -3.34 -2.85
C CYS A 20 -7.41 -2.73 -4.18
N GLU A 21 -8.36 -2.25 -4.96
CA GLU A 21 -8.12 -1.53 -6.20
C GLU A 21 -8.90 -0.22 -6.19
N ILE A 22 -8.28 0.84 -6.70
CA ILE A 22 -8.93 2.10 -6.99
C ILE A 22 -8.69 2.47 -8.45
N ARG A 23 -9.59 3.27 -9.02
CA ARG A 23 -9.41 3.90 -10.33
C ARG A 23 -9.20 5.40 -10.15
N HIS A 24 -8.25 5.94 -10.90
CA HIS A 24 -7.94 7.36 -10.87
C HIS A 24 -7.67 7.86 -12.29
N ARG A 25 -8.05 9.11 -12.57
CA ARG A 25 -7.73 9.79 -13.83
C ARG A 25 -6.60 10.77 -13.58
N LEU A 26 -5.54 10.70 -14.39
CA LEU A 26 -4.40 11.60 -14.24
C LEU A 26 -4.82 13.04 -14.45
N LEU A 27 -4.70 13.84 -13.41
CA LEU A 27 -5.07 15.25 -13.41
C LEU A 27 -3.94 16.12 -13.97
N PHE A 28 -4.30 17.30 -14.47
CA PHE A 28 -3.31 18.28 -14.94
C PHE A 28 -2.28 18.65 -13.86
N SER A 29 -2.71 18.74 -12.59
CA SER A 29 -1.83 19.03 -11.44
C SER A 29 -0.87 17.88 -11.09
N GLU A 30 -1.03 16.72 -11.69
CA GLU A 30 -0.24 15.52 -11.45
C GLU A 30 0.74 15.22 -12.60
N ALA A 31 0.64 15.99 -13.70
CA ALA A 31 1.50 15.83 -14.85
C ALA A 31 2.76 16.71 -14.76
N ASP A 32 3.79 16.30 -15.48
CA ASP A 32 5.03 17.05 -15.66
C ASP A 32 5.04 17.82 -17.01
N PRO A 33 6.10 18.59 -17.34
CA PRO A 33 6.19 19.28 -18.62
C PRO A 33 6.13 18.40 -19.86
N LEU A 34 6.35 17.08 -19.74
CA LEU A 34 6.21 16.12 -20.83
C LEU A 34 4.76 15.66 -21.03
N VAL A 35 3.82 16.21 -20.25
CA VAL A 35 2.39 15.88 -20.30
C VAL A 35 2.10 14.42 -19.90
N ILE A 36 2.95 13.87 -19.07
CA ILE A 36 2.80 12.54 -18.47
C ILE A 36 2.82 12.64 -16.94
N GLY A 37 2.37 11.62 -16.26
CA GLY A 37 2.38 11.56 -14.79
C GLY A 37 3.77 11.82 -14.23
N TRP A 38 3.88 12.88 -13.40
CA TRP A 38 5.12 13.17 -12.74
C TRP A 38 5.51 12.06 -11.76
N HIS A 39 6.76 11.60 -11.83
CA HIS A 39 7.23 10.49 -11.01
C HIS A 39 7.02 10.70 -9.50
N GLY A 40 7.07 11.95 -9.02
CA GLY A 40 6.83 12.28 -7.62
C GLY A 40 5.37 12.12 -7.16
N ARG A 41 4.42 11.87 -8.06
CA ARG A 41 3.01 11.64 -7.73
C ARG A 41 2.68 10.16 -7.44
N PHE A 42 3.53 9.23 -7.85
CA PHE A 42 3.26 7.80 -7.66
C PHE A 42 3.14 7.40 -6.18
N PRO A 43 3.93 7.93 -5.23
CA PRO A 43 3.69 7.71 -3.81
C PRO A 43 2.30 8.14 -3.36
N GLN A 44 1.76 9.22 -3.91
CA GLN A 44 0.40 9.69 -3.62
C GLN A 44 -0.66 8.73 -4.19
N PHE A 45 -0.46 8.19 -5.38
CA PHE A 45 -1.35 7.17 -5.95
C PHE A 45 -1.35 5.89 -5.10
N PHE A 46 -0.19 5.48 -4.60
CA PHE A 46 -0.08 4.38 -3.65
C PHE A 46 -0.85 4.67 -2.36
N GLU A 47 -0.67 5.86 -1.79
CA GLU A 47 -1.37 6.29 -0.57
C GLU A 47 -2.90 6.25 -0.72
N MET A 48 -3.43 6.71 -1.85
CA MET A 48 -4.87 6.67 -2.11
C MET A 48 -5.42 5.25 -2.00
N CYS A 49 -4.77 4.28 -2.65
CA CYS A 49 -5.18 2.88 -2.59
C CYS A 49 -4.88 2.24 -1.22
N HIS A 50 -3.75 2.58 -0.62
CA HIS A 50 -3.37 2.15 0.73
C HIS A 50 -4.43 2.55 1.76
N THR A 51 -4.90 3.78 1.70
CA THR A 51 -5.91 4.29 2.63
C THR A 51 -7.20 3.49 2.55
N GLU A 52 -7.67 3.17 1.35
CA GLU A 52 -8.87 2.34 1.18
C GLU A 52 -8.65 0.91 1.68
N LEU A 53 -7.48 0.32 1.41
CA LEU A 53 -7.13 -1.01 1.92
C LEU A 53 -7.11 -1.03 3.46
N MET A 54 -6.45 -0.06 4.07
CA MET A 54 -6.35 0.02 5.55
C MET A 54 -7.72 0.25 6.19
N ARG A 55 -8.55 1.10 5.59
CA ARG A 55 -9.93 1.31 6.06
C ARG A 55 -10.75 0.03 6.03
N SER A 56 -10.61 -0.77 4.98
CA SER A 56 -11.36 -2.02 4.83
C SER A 56 -11.05 -3.06 5.91
N ILE A 57 -9.87 -2.98 6.53
CA ILE A 57 -9.44 -3.88 7.61
C ILE A 57 -9.49 -3.25 9.02
N GLY A 58 -9.97 -2.00 9.13
CA GLY A 58 -10.13 -1.30 10.40
C GLY A 58 -8.90 -0.52 10.88
N LEU A 59 -7.84 -0.40 10.07
CA LEU A 59 -6.68 0.44 10.36
C LEU A 59 -6.89 1.86 9.82
N THR A 60 -7.73 2.64 10.50
CA THR A 60 -7.99 4.03 10.13
C THR A 60 -7.07 4.99 10.90
N TYR A 61 -6.90 6.22 10.39
CA TYR A 61 -6.14 7.26 11.10
C TYR A 61 -6.72 7.56 12.48
N GLU A 62 -8.04 7.44 12.67
CA GLU A 62 -8.70 7.61 13.95
C GLU A 62 -8.26 6.54 14.95
N ILE A 63 -8.16 5.28 14.54
CA ILE A 63 -7.69 4.18 15.38
C ILE A 63 -6.24 4.39 15.80
N TYR A 64 -5.38 4.80 14.90
CA TYR A 64 -3.98 5.15 15.23
C TYR A 64 -3.93 6.25 16.29
N ARG A 65 -4.68 7.32 16.08
CA ARG A 65 -4.70 8.46 17.00
C ARG A 65 -5.26 8.10 18.37
N ARG A 66 -6.32 7.27 18.44
CA ARG A 66 -6.92 6.81 19.72
C ARG A 66 -5.97 5.94 20.54
N ASN A 67 -5.06 5.24 19.89
CA ASN A 67 -4.11 4.33 20.53
C ASN A 67 -2.71 4.91 20.68
N ASP A 68 -2.51 6.18 20.33
CA ASP A 68 -1.22 6.87 20.38
C ASP A 68 -0.10 6.12 19.60
N ILE A 69 -0.46 5.54 18.47
CA ILE A 69 0.43 4.76 17.62
C ILE A 69 0.53 5.43 16.26
N GLY A 70 1.76 5.51 15.74
CA GLY A 70 2.05 5.86 14.38
C GLY A 70 2.47 4.65 13.56
N ALA A 71 2.42 4.78 12.25
CA ALA A 71 2.96 3.81 11.31
C ALA A 71 3.70 4.53 10.18
N PRO A 72 4.85 5.17 10.48
CA PRO A 72 5.63 5.87 9.47
C PRO A 72 6.14 4.92 8.39
N ILE A 73 6.24 5.44 7.17
CA ILE A 73 6.90 4.75 6.07
C ILE A 73 8.41 4.77 6.33
N VAL A 74 9.01 3.59 6.37
CA VAL A 74 10.46 3.41 6.54
C VAL A 74 11.16 3.00 5.25
N GLN A 75 10.42 2.46 4.28
CA GLN A 75 10.90 2.16 2.93
C GLN A 75 9.80 2.47 1.92
N LEU A 76 10.20 3.08 0.81
CA LEU A 76 9.35 3.35 -0.33
C LEU A 76 10.16 3.14 -1.61
N HIS A 77 9.60 2.39 -2.55
CA HIS A 77 10.25 2.12 -3.83
C HIS A 77 9.22 2.14 -4.96
N THR A 78 9.66 2.60 -6.13
CA THR A 78 8.85 2.56 -7.36
C THR A 78 9.74 2.18 -8.54
N ASP A 79 9.28 1.21 -9.34
CA ASP A 79 9.81 0.88 -10.65
C ASP A 79 8.83 1.36 -11.72
N PHE A 80 9.33 2.07 -12.74
CA PHE A 80 8.53 2.60 -13.84
C PHE A 80 8.71 1.75 -15.10
N TYR A 81 7.60 1.47 -15.80
CA TYR A 81 7.56 0.63 -17.02
C TYR A 81 7.00 1.37 -18.22
N ALA A 82 5.95 2.19 -18.01
CA ALA A 82 5.31 2.99 -19.05
C ALA A 82 4.76 4.29 -18.46
N PRO A 83 4.77 5.40 -19.23
CA PRO A 83 4.18 6.64 -18.76
C PRO A 83 2.66 6.54 -18.67
N LEU A 84 2.08 7.29 -17.73
CA LEU A 84 0.66 7.60 -17.69
C LEU A 84 0.46 8.92 -18.43
N ASP A 85 -0.41 8.94 -19.42
CA ASP A 85 -0.70 10.15 -20.19
C ASP A 85 -1.69 11.05 -19.43
N LEU A 86 -1.63 12.36 -19.69
CA LEU A 86 -2.61 13.30 -19.14
C LEU A 86 -4.04 12.85 -19.48
N ASP A 87 -4.93 12.96 -18.51
CA ASP A 87 -6.35 12.57 -18.63
C ASP A 87 -6.59 11.06 -18.81
N GLU A 88 -5.55 10.24 -18.74
CA GLU A 88 -5.67 8.79 -18.81
C GLU A 88 -6.26 8.22 -17.52
N LEU A 89 -7.19 7.27 -17.67
CA LEU A 89 -7.71 6.49 -16.56
C LEU A 89 -6.80 5.29 -16.28
N PHE A 90 -6.49 5.06 -15.02
CA PHE A 90 -5.64 3.94 -14.60
C PHE A 90 -6.15 3.31 -13.30
N THR A 91 -5.71 2.11 -13.03
CA THR A 91 -6.01 1.36 -11.82
C THR A 91 -4.77 1.27 -10.95
N VAL A 92 -4.93 1.52 -9.66
CA VAL A 92 -3.92 1.23 -8.64
C VAL A 92 -4.41 0.08 -7.79
N ARG A 93 -3.59 -0.96 -7.67
CA ARG A 93 -3.82 -2.09 -6.78
C ARG A 93 -2.83 -2.04 -5.64
N ALA A 94 -3.31 -2.16 -4.42
CA ALA A 94 -2.51 -2.37 -3.21
C ALA A 94 -2.73 -3.80 -2.70
N GLU A 95 -1.66 -4.44 -2.26
CA GLU A 95 -1.68 -5.80 -1.73
C GLU A 95 -0.87 -5.86 -0.44
N LEU A 96 -1.56 -5.97 0.71
CA LEU A 96 -0.93 -6.15 2.01
C LEU A 96 -0.52 -7.62 2.15
N VAL A 97 0.79 -7.84 2.33
CA VAL A 97 1.37 -9.18 2.45
C VAL A 97 1.70 -9.46 3.92
N TRP A 98 1.36 -10.64 4.37
CA TRP A 98 1.59 -11.06 5.76
C TRP A 98 3.06 -10.96 6.14
N SER A 99 3.32 -10.35 7.30
CA SER A 99 4.68 -10.29 7.88
C SER A 99 4.78 -10.92 9.28
N GLY A 100 3.63 -11.19 9.90
CA GLY A 100 3.55 -11.78 11.24
C GLY A 100 3.98 -10.88 12.39
N GLY A 101 4.32 -9.61 12.11
CA GLY A 101 4.90 -8.71 13.10
C GLY A 101 4.30 -7.30 13.12
N ALA A 102 5.08 -6.37 13.66
CA ALA A 102 4.71 -4.96 13.81
C ALA A 102 5.01 -4.15 12.54
N ARG A 103 4.67 -4.68 11.37
CA ARG A 103 4.96 -4.08 10.07
C ARG A 103 3.78 -4.19 9.11
N LEU A 104 3.69 -3.23 8.20
CA LEU A 104 2.83 -3.28 7.02
C LEU A 104 3.72 -3.35 5.78
N ASN A 105 3.73 -4.49 5.11
CA ASN A 105 4.43 -4.72 3.85
C ASN A 105 3.41 -4.69 2.71
N VAL A 106 3.39 -3.64 1.92
CA VAL A 106 2.40 -3.45 0.85
C VAL A 106 3.09 -3.39 -0.51
N ASN A 107 2.67 -4.26 -1.42
CA ASN A 107 2.99 -4.18 -2.85
C ASN A 107 1.97 -3.30 -3.57
N TYR A 108 2.43 -2.54 -4.55
CA TYR A 108 1.58 -1.72 -5.41
C TYR A 108 1.81 -2.04 -6.89
N GLU A 109 0.75 -1.89 -7.65
CA GLU A 109 0.75 -2.03 -9.10
C GLU A 109 -0.12 -0.93 -9.71
N VAL A 110 0.40 -0.24 -10.70
CA VAL A 110 -0.32 0.76 -11.49
C VAL A 110 -0.48 0.23 -12.91
N THR A 111 -1.73 0.09 -13.35
CA THR A 111 -2.06 -0.49 -14.66
C THR A 111 -2.90 0.49 -15.47
N LYS A 112 -2.49 0.74 -16.70
CA LYS A 112 -3.23 1.56 -17.68
C LYS A 112 -4.54 0.88 -18.05
N GLU A 113 -5.49 1.65 -18.57
CA GLU A 113 -6.80 1.13 -18.98
C GLU A 113 -6.69 0.04 -20.07
N ASN A 114 -5.66 0.10 -20.91
CA ASN A 114 -5.36 -0.91 -21.92
C ASN A 114 -4.71 -2.20 -21.35
N GLY A 115 -4.54 -2.31 -20.03
CA GLY A 115 -3.91 -3.44 -19.36
C GLY A 115 -2.38 -3.38 -19.29
N GLN A 116 -1.74 -2.36 -19.86
CA GLN A 116 -0.29 -2.18 -19.78
C GLN A 116 0.15 -1.80 -18.37
N LEU A 117 1.18 -2.45 -17.86
CA LEU A 117 1.80 -2.10 -16.58
C LEU A 117 2.53 -0.76 -16.70
N ALA A 118 2.15 0.22 -15.87
CA ALA A 118 2.79 1.53 -15.82
C ALA A 118 3.88 1.60 -14.74
N ALA A 119 3.59 1.10 -13.55
CA ALA A 119 4.55 1.07 -12.44
C ALA A 119 4.26 -0.06 -11.46
N THR A 120 5.28 -0.45 -10.72
CA THR A 120 5.16 -1.25 -9.50
C THR A 120 5.91 -0.58 -8.38
N GLY A 121 5.55 -0.86 -7.14
CA GLY A 121 6.26 -0.33 -6.00
C GLY A 121 5.97 -1.10 -4.73
N TYR A 122 6.56 -0.65 -3.65
CA TYR A 122 6.23 -1.15 -2.32
C TYR A 122 6.45 -0.08 -1.26
N THR A 123 5.77 -0.25 -0.15
CA THR A 123 6.05 0.47 1.09
C THR A 123 6.23 -0.52 2.23
N VAL A 124 7.09 -0.13 3.17
CA VAL A 124 7.18 -0.75 4.49
C VAL A 124 6.86 0.32 5.51
N GLN A 125 5.87 0.05 6.35
CA GLN A 125 5.58 0.86 7.52
C GLN A 125 5.90 0.04 8.78
N MET A 126 6.32 0.70 9.84
CA MET A 126 6.55 0.08 11.14
C MET A 126 5.66 0.75 12.17
N PHE A 127 4.98 -0.05 13.02
CA PHE A 127 4.25 0.50 14.15
C PHE A 127 5.20 1.05 15.20
N PHE A 128 4.83 2.16 15.80
CA PHE A 128 5.72 3.00 16.57
C PHE A 128 4.94 3.76 17.63
N ASP A 129 5.48 3.82 18.84
CA ASP A 129 4.89 4.58 19.93
C ASP A 129 5.21 6.07 19.74
N VAL A 130 4.16 6.93 19.73
CA VAL A 130 4.32 8.36 19.43
C VAL A 130 4.99 9.16 20.54
N TYR A 131 4.98 8.67 21.79
CA TYR A 131 5.59 9.35 22.91
C TYR A 131 7.05 8.96 23.13
N SER A 132 7.33 7.66 23.11
CA SER A 132 8.70 7.14 23.32
C SER A 132 9.55 7.21 22.05
N HIS A 133 8.94 7.43 20.89
CA HIS A 133 9.61 7.38 19.58
C HIS A 133 10.32 6.05 19.32
N THR A 134 9.76 4.95 19.83
CA THR A 134 10.33 3.61 19.66
C THR A 134 9.42 2.72 18.81
N PRO A 135 10.00 1.91 17.89
CA PRO A 135 9.22 0.94 17.15
C PRO A 135 8.75 -0.20 18.03
N TYR A 136 7.57 -0.72 17.74
CA TYR A 136 7.08 -1.94 18.36
C TYR A 136 7.85 -3.15 17.81
N VAL A 137 8.18 -4.07 18.67
CA VAL A 137 8.80 -5.37 18.31
C VAL A 137 7.71 -6.35 17.84
N THR A 138 6.56 -6.32 18.51
CA THR A 138 5.39 -7.13 18.18
C THR A 138 4.21 -6.23 17.85
N ALA A 139 3.22 -6.76 17.12
CA ALA A 139 2.03 -5.99 16.77
C ALA A 139 1.35 -5.41 18.02
N PRO A 140 0.97 -4.13 18.03
CA PRO A 140 0.18 -3.54 19.11
C PRO A 140 -1.14 -4.30 19.29
N PRO A 141 -1.79 -4.28 20.49
CA PRO A 141 -2.96 -5.10 20.77
C PRO A 141 -4.10 -4.98 19.74
N PHE A 142 -4.46 -3.77 19.33
CA PHE A 142 -5.52 -3.58 18.34
C PHE A 142 -5.12 -4.08 16.92
N VAL A 143 -3.85 -4.03 16.60
CA VAL A 143 -3.33 -4.60 15.34
C VAL A 143 -3.32 -6.12 15.41
N GLN A 144 -2.95 -6.68 16.57
CA GLN A 144 -2.96 -8.12 16.79
C GLN A 144 -4.37 -8.71 16.63
N GLU A 145 -5.41 -8.02 17.06
CA GLU A 145 -6.80 -8.43 16.82
C GLU A 145 -7.13 -8.53 15.32
N ILE A 146 -6.65 -7.58 14.54
CA ILE A 146 -6.82 -7.60 13.07
C ILE A 146 -6.02 -8.75 12.46
N TRP A 147 -4.79 -8.97 12.92
CA TRP A 147 -3.94 -10.08 12.47
C TRP A 147 -4.58 -11.44 12.75
N ASP A 148 -5.19 -11.60 13.92
CA ASP A 148 -5.90 -12.84 14.28
C ASP A 148 -7.11 -13.08 13.36
N LYS A 149 -7.91 -12.05 13.10
CA LYS A 149 -9.02 -12.12 12.13
C LYS A 149 -8.53 -12.45 10.72
N TRP A 150 -7.44 -11.85 10.30
CA TRP A 150 -6.85 -12.15 8.98
C TRP A 150 -6.42 -13.61 8.88
N ARG A 151 -5.67 -14.08 9.87
CA ARG A 151 -5.22 -15.49 9.92
C ARG A 151 -6.39 -16.48 9.92
N ASN A 152 -7.49 -16.14 10.58
CA ASN A 152 -8.68 -16.97 10.66
C ASN A 152 -9.61 -16.85 9.44
N GLY A 153 -9.27 -16.01 8.45
CA GLY A 153 -10.10 -15.80 7.26
C GLY A 153 -11.39 -15.02 7.52
N GLU A 154 -11.44 -14.24 8.59
CA GLU A 154 -12.63 -13.49 9.02
C GLU A 154 -12.69 -12.08 8.38
N LEU A 155 -11.60 -11.59 7.79
CA LEU A 155 -11.58 -10.30 7.10
C LEU A 155 -12.19 -10.46 5.70
N LYS A 156 -13.29 -9.77 5.45
CA LYS A 156 -13.96 -9.68 4.15
C LYS A 156 -13.58 -8.36 3.49
N ILE A 157 -12.85 -8.42 2.40
CA ILE A 157 -12.48 -7.27 1.57
C ILE A 157 -13.13 -7.43 0.21
#